data_95bc319cdf7bafd92a17649a33d26a88
#
_entry.id   95bc319cdf7bafd92a17649a33d26a88
#
_cell.length_a   1.000
_cell.length_b   1.000
_cell.length_c   1.000
_cell.angle_alpha   90.00
_cell.angle_beta   90.00
_cell.angle_gamma   90.00
#
_symmetry.space_group_name_H-M   'P 1'
#
loop_
_entity.id
_entity.type
_entity.pdbx_description
1 polymer ?
#
loop_
_entity_poly.entity_id
_entity_poly.type
_entity_poly.pdbx_seq_one_letter_code
_entity_poly.pdbx_strand_id
1 'polypeptide(L)'
;MPESIPSSLIIDTFKDLFAQERGNPRHDPLGWILSVPDTHQKTVLGALDKERNLRVLTCATEDEANGVAAGLWIGGEPVVVMIQHAGLYGSVNTLRGIAIDGKVPICYLIGLLSREKDKDPRESRHSMVRYAEPLLDTFGVPHARLEGPDDVRLIPQYYRLSRERRGPAALLVGLETI
;
A
#
# COMPACT_ATOMS: atom_id res chain seq x y z
N MET A 1 -5.26 -6.11 20.74
CA MET A 1 -3.87 -5.63 20.62
C MET A 1 -3.44 -5.89 19.18
N PRO A 2 -2.59 -5.05 18.59
CA PRO A 2 -2.12 -5.29 17.22
C PRO A 2 -1.35 -6.62 17.12
N GLU A 3 -1.51 -7.29 15.98
CA GLU A 3 -0.89 -8.56 15.65
C GLU A 3 -0.21 -8.48 14.28
N SER A 4 0.86 -9.26 14.08
CA SER A 4 1.51 -9.36 12.78
C SER A 4 0.61 -10.10 11.79
N ILE A 5 0.59 -9.62 10.56
CA ILE A 5 -0.23 -10.20 9.49
C ILE A 5 0.61 -11.19 8.71
N PRO A 6 0.16 -12.45 8.55
CA PRO A 6 0.82 -13.40 7.68
C PRO A 6 0.88 -12.91 6.24
N SER A 7 2.06 -13.00 5.62
CA SER A 7 2.28 -12.58 4.23
C SER A 7 1.34 -13.26 3.23
N SER A 8 1.01 -14.54 3.48
CA SER A 8 0.10 -15.29 2.63
C SER A 8 -1.29 -14.65 2.54
N LEU A 9 -1.82 -14.11 3.66
CA LEU A 9 -3.15 -13.46 3.65
C LEU A 9 -3.17 -12.19 2.78
N ILE A 10 -2.10 -11.40 2.82
CA ILE A 10 -1.98 -10.20 1.98
C ILE A 10 -1.89 -10.60 0.51
N ILE A 11 -1.08 -11.61 0.19
CA ILE A 11 -0.87 -12.10 -1.18
C ILE A 11 -2.15 -12.69 -1.76
N ASP A 12 -2.84 -13.55 -1.00
CA ASP A 12 -4.10 -14.14 -1.44
C ASP A 12 -5.17 -13.05 -1.65
N THR A 13 -5.19 -12.03 -0.75
CA THR A 13 -6.08 -10.87 -0.93
C THR A 13 -5.78 -10.09 -2.22
N PHE A 14 -4.51 -9.90 -2.58
CA PHE A 14 -4.14 -9.26 -3.86
C PHE A 14 -4.57 -10.10 -5.06
N LYS A 15 -4.36 -11.43 -5.01
CA LYS A 15 -4.78 -12.33 -6.10
C LYS A 15 -6.28 -12.25 -6.33
N ASP A 16 -7.06 -12.34 -5.26
CA ASP A 16 -8.52 -12.28 -5.34
C ASP A 16 -9.00 -10.91 -5.84
N LEU A 17 -8.42 -9.83 -5.30
CA LEU A 17 -8.74 -8.48 -5.71
C LEU A 17 -8.47 -8.27 -7.21
N PHE A 18 -7.28 -8.59 -7.67
CA PHE A 18 -6.88 -8.34 -9.06
C PHE A 18 -7.60 -9.28 -10.03
N ALA A 19 -7.89 -10.52 -9.62
CA ALA A 19 -8.72 -11.43 -10.42
C ALA A 19 -10.13 -10.86 -10.62
N GLN A 20 -10.71 -10.25 -9.59
CA GLN A 20 -12.01 -9.56 -9.69
C GLN A 20 -11.93 -8.33 -10.60
N GLU A 21 -10.91 -7.50 -10.45
CA GLU A 21 -10.69 -6.31 -11.30
C GLU A 21 -10.53 -6.67 -12.79
N ARG A 22 -9.82 -7.76 -13.07
CA ARG A 22 -9.66 -8.29 -14.44
C ARG A 22 -10.91 -8.96 -15.01
N GLY A 23 -11.81 -9.44 -14.14
CA GLY A 23 -12.91 -10.32 -14.54
C GLY A 23 -12.41 -11.66 -15.10
N ASN A 24 -11.13 -11.98 -14.96
CA ASN A 24 -10.49 -13.20 -15.43
C ASN A 24 -9.37 -13.64 -14.48
N PRO A 25 -9.62 -14.67 -13.65
CA PRO A 25 -8.61 -15.14 -12.69
C PRO A 25 -7.38 -15.83 -13.32
N ARG A 26 -7.43 -16.08 -14.64
CA ARG A 26 -6.32 -16.67 -15.40
C ARG A 26 -5.51 -15.63 -16.17
N HIS A 27 -5.80 -14.34 -16.00
CA HIS A 27 -5.01 -13.28 -16.62
C HIS A 27 -3.58 -13.29 -16.07
N ASP A 28 -2.59 -13.10 -16.91
CA ASP A 28 -1.19 -13.05 -16.51
C ASP A 28 -0.50 -11.79 -17.10
N PRO A 29 -0.02 -10.89 -16.24
CA PRO A 29 -0.19 -10.87 -14.79
C PRO A 29 -1.61 -10.44 -14.35
N LEU A 30 -2.04 -10.88 -13.17
CA LEU A 30 -3.27 -10.39 -12.56
C LEU A 30 -3.15 -8.90 -12.21
N GLY A 31 -2.01 -8.50 -11.66
CA GLY A 31 -1.76 -7.12 -11.29
C GLY A 31 -0.32 -6.87 -10.86
N TRP A 32 -0.06 -5.64 -10.48
CA TRP A 32 1.25 -5.12 -10.17
C TRP A 32 1.36 -4.64 -8.73
N ILE A 33 2.47 -4.96 -8.10
CA ILE A 33 2.87 -4.42 -6.82
C ILE A 33 4.13 -3.58 -7.05
N LEU A 34 4.03 -2.29 -6.81
CA LEU A 34 5.19 -1.40 -6.85
C LEU A 34 5.75 -1.27 -5.44
N SER A 35 7.04 -1.41 -5.30
CA SER A 35 7.68 -1.31 -3.98
C SER A 35 9.02 -0.60 -4.08
N VAL A 36 9.30 0.19 -3.06
CA VAL A 36 10.67 0.53 -2.69
C VAL A 36 11.06 -0.44 -1.57
N PRO A 37 12.30 -0.97 -1.53
CA PRO A 37 12.68 -1.96 -0.55
C PRO A 37 12.30 -1.57 0.89
N ASP A 38 11.46 -2.37 1.52
CA ASP A 38 10.86 -2.08 2.83
C ASP A 38 11.14 -3.22 3.82
N THR A 39 11.82 -2.89 4.92
CA THR A 39 12.11 -3.85 5.99
C THR A 39 10.84 -4.30 6.72
N HIS A 40 9.85 -3.42 6.87
CA HIS A 40 8.61 -3.70 7.61
C HIS A 40 7.72 -4.73 6.90
N GLN A 41 7.74 -4.74 5.57
CA GLN A 41 6.94 -5.63 4.72
C GLN A 41 7.81 -6.66 3.96
N LYS A 42 9.04 -6.90 4.42
CA LYS A 42 10.02 -7.79 3.74
C LYS A 42 9.51 -9.21 3.49
N THR A 43 8.68 -9.74 4.39
CA THR A 43 8.15 -11.11 4.25
C THR A 43 7.15 -11.21 3.12
N VAL A 44 6.29 -10.20 2.95
CA VAL A 44 5.34 -10.10 1.82
C VAL A 44 6.13 -9.95 0.51
N LEU A 45 7.08 -9.03 0.44
CA LEU A 45 7.88 -8.78 -0.76
C LEU A 45 8.67 -10.03 -1.17
N GLY A 46 9.33 -10.70 -0.21
CA GLY A 46 10.06 -11.94 -0.48
C GLY A 46 9.18 -13.14 -0.86
N ALA A 47 7.93 -13.16 -0.43
CA ALA A 47 6.98 -14.17 -0.85
C ALA A 47 6.40 -13.88 -2.24
N LEU A 48 6.15 -12.61 -2.57
CA LEU A 48 5.70 -12.16 -3.88
C LEU A 48 6.68 -12.51 -5.01
N ASP A 49 7.99 -12.55 -4.74
CA ASP A 49 9.01 -12.96 -5.73
C ASP A 49 8.79 -14.40 -6.25
N LYS A 50 8.04 -15.22 -5.52
CA LYS A 50 7.72 -16.61 -5.90
C LYS A 50 6.40 -16.73 -6.65
N GLU A 51 5.60 -15.66 -6.68
CA GLU A 51 4.30 -15.64 -7.32
C GLU A 51 4.45 -15.37 -8.83
N ARG A 52 3.81 -16.23 -9.64
CA ARG A 52 3.94 -16.12 -11.11
C ARG A 52 2.97 -15.12 -11.72
N ASN A 53 1.80 -15.00 -11.13
CA ASN A 53 0.69 -14.21 -11.65
C ASN A 53 0.58 -12.80 -11.05
N LEU A 54 1.45 -12.46 -10.10
CA LEU A 54 1.64 -11.09 -9.60
C LEU A 54 3.03 -10.60 -10.03
N ARG A 55 3.11 -9.35 -10.45
CA ARG A 55 4.39 -8.73 -10.83
C ARG A 55 4.81 -7.72 -9.76
N VAL A 56 6.01 -7.92 -9.25
CA VAL A 56 6.66 -6.92 -8.39
C VAL A 56 7.58 -6.08 -9.24
N LEU A 57 7.44 -4.77 -9.15
CA LEU A 57 8.37 -3.82 -9.74
C LEU A 57 9.01 -3.01 -8.61
N THR A 58 10.30 -3.21 -8.42
CA THR A 58 11.09 -2.47 -7.45
C THR A 58 11.49 -1.12 -8.06
N CYS A 59 11.07 -0.05 -7.41
CA CYS A 59 11.40 1.33 -7.78
C CYS A 59 12.58 1.83 -6.97
N ALA A 60 13.32 2.79 -7.51
CA ALA A 60 14.44 3.41 -6.81
C ALA A 60 13.98 4.42 -5.75
N THR A 61 12.83 5.06 -5.97
CA THR A 61 12.22 6.01 -5.05
C THR A 61 10.70 5.88 -5.05
N GLU A 62 10.07 6.39 -4.01
CA GLU A 62 8.60 6.42 -3.89
C GLU A 62 7.97 7.41 -4.89
N ASP A 63 8.69 8.46 -5.27
CA ASP A 63 8.28 9.35 -6.36
C ASP A 63 8.18 8.61 -7.69
N GLU A 64 9.16 7.76 -7.99
CA GLU A 64 9.12 6.88 -9.16
C GLU A 64 7.95 5.91 -9.09
N ALA A 65 7.73 5.29 -7.94
CA ALA A 65 6.60 4.37 -7.74
C ALA A 65 5.26 5.05 -8.03
N ASN A 66 5.06 6.30 -7.57
CA ASN A 66 3.86 7.07 -7.85
C ASN A 66 3.69 7.35 -9.37
N GLY A 67 4.77 7.69 -10.06
CA GLY A 67 4.75 7.92 -11.51
C GLY A 67 4.45 6.66 -12.31
N VAL A 68 5.08 5.54 -11.94
CA VAL A 68 4.85 4.23 -12.58
C VAL A 68 3.43 3.74 -12.30
N ALA A 69 2.93 3.90 -11.06
CA ALA A 69 1.55 3.54 -10.72
C ALA A 69 0.54 4.29 -11.59
N ALA A 70 0.78 5.58 -11.83
CA ALA A 70 -0.05 6.38 -12.72
C ALA A 70 -0.04 5.84 -14.16
N GLY A 71 1.14 5.49 -14.68
CA GLY A 71 1.27 4.90 -16.01
C GLY A 71 0.55 3.57 -16.14
N LEU A 72 0.72 2.68 -15.17
CA LEU A 72 0.02 1.39 -15.13
C LEU A 72 -1.50 1.56 -15.07
N TRP A 73 -1.98 2.45 -14.21
CA TRP A 73 -3.40 2.74 -14.12
C TRP A 73 -3.99 3.28 -15.43
N ILE A 74 -3.29 4.22 -16.10
CA ILE A 74 -3.70 4.74 -17.41
C ILE A 74 -3.74 3.61 -18.45
N GLY A 75 -2.80 2.66 -18.36
CA GLY A 75 -2.75 1.45 -19.19
C GLY A 75 -3.83 0.40 -18.85
N GLY A 76 -4.68 0.65 -17.84
CA GLY A 76 -5.73 -0.29 -17.42
C GLY A 76 -5.23 -1.43 -16.53
N GLU A 77 -4.02 -1.30 -15.99
CA GLU A 77 -3.40 -2.31 -15.13
C GLU A 77 -3.81 -2.14 -13.65
N PRO A 78 -4.25 -3.21 -12.95
CA PRO A 78 -4.41 -3.17 -11.51
C PRO A 78 -3.05 -3.01 -10.82
N VAL A 79 -2.96 -2.06 -9.89
CA VAL A 79 -1.70 -1.73 -9.21
C VAL A 79 -1.93 -1.30 -7.76
N VAL A 80 -1.03 -1.72 -6.88
CA VAL A 80 -0.91 -1.31 -5.48
C VAL A 80 0.53 -0.86 -5.23
N VAL A 81 0.70 0.15 -4.38
CA VAL A 81 2.01 0.67 -3.98
C VAL A 81 2.30 0.28 -2.53
N MET A 82 3.38 -0.47 -2.31
CA MET A 82 3.85 -0.89 -0.99
C MET A 82 5.13 -0.13 -0.65
N ILE A 83 5.04 0.72 0.36
CA ILE A 83 6.14 1.59 0.80
C ILE A 83 6.23 1.63 2.32
N GLN A 84 7.32 2.16 2.83
CA GLN A 84 7.46 2.49 4.24
C GLN A 84 7.00 3.94 4.49
N HIS A 85 6.64 4.29 5.72
CA HIS A 85 6.28 5.67 6.08
C HIS A 85 7.39 6.68 5.75
N ALA A 86 8.66 6.26 5.77
CA ALA A 86 9.77 7.11 5.31
C ALA A 86 9.56 7.58 3.87
N GLY A 87 9.13 6.68 3.00
CA GLY A 87 8.83 6.98 1.62
C GLY A 87 7.58 7.83 1.42
N LEU A 88 6.58 7.68 2.30
CA LEU A 88 5.44 8.59 2.30
C LEU A 88 5.90 10.05 2.48
N TYR A 89 6.83 10.31 3.43
CA TYR A 89 7.38 11.65 3.60
C TYR A 89 8.24 12.09 2.42
N GLY A 90 9.04 11.19 1.87
CA GLY A 90 9.90 11.49 0.71
C GLY A 90 9.12 11.84 -0.54
N SER A 91 7.93 11.27 -0.72
CA SER A 91 7.11 11.41 -1.94
C SER A 91 5.88 12.30 -1.79
N VAL A 92 5.85 13.19 -0.81
CA VAL A 92 4.72 14.12 -0.58
C VAL A 92 4.38 14.93 -1.83
N ASN A 93 5.38 15.37 -2.59
CA ASN A 93 5.14 16.18 -3.78
C ASN A 93 4.41 15.37 -4.88
N THR A 94 4.79 14.13 -5.12
CA THR A 94 4.13 13.27 -6.11
C THR A 94 2.80 12.71 -5.60
N LEU A 95 2.66 12.46 -4.29
CA LEU A 95 1.36 12.18 -3.68
C LEU A 95 0.38 13.32 -3.99
N ARG A 96 0.78 14.57 -3.76
CA ARG A 96 -0.03 15.75 -4.07
C ARG A 96 -0.26 15.89 -5.58
N GLY A 97 0.82 15.93 -6.37
CA GLY A 97 0.74 16.29 -7.79
C GLY A 97 0.15 15.20 -8.67
N ILE A 98 0.50 13.93 -8.43
CA ILE A 98 0.05 12.79 -9.24
C ILE A 98 -1.26 12.23 -8.69
N ALA A 99 -1.26 11.80 -7.42
CA ALA A 99 -2.40 11.07 -6.91
C ALA A 99 -3.59 11.99 -6.58
N ILE A 100 -3.37 13.19 -6.01
CA ILE A 100 -4.45 14.10 -5.63
C ILE A 100 -4.84 15.00 -6.80
N ASP A 101 -3.95 15.90 -7.25
CA ASP A 101 -4.26 16.88 -8.29
C ASP A 101 -4.49 16.20 -9.65
N GLY A 102 -3.68 15.18 -9.98
CA GLY A 102 -3.81 14.37 -11.19
C GLY A 102 -4.98 13.38 -11.15
N LYS A 103 -5.63 13.22 -9.99
CA LYS A 103 -6.77 12.30 -9.79
C LYS A 103 -6.45 10.85 -10.16
N VAL A 104 -5.23 10.41 -9.85
CA VAL A 104 -4.79 9.03 -10.07
C VAL A 104 -5.13 8.19 -8.84
N PRO A 105 -5.93 7.13 -8.99
CA PRO A 105 -6.28 6.24 -7.88
C PRO A 105 -5.09 5.35 -7.53
N ILE A 106 -4.39 5.69 -6.46
CA ILE A 106 -3.31 4.88 -5.92
C ILE A 106 -3.73 4.34 -4.55
N CYS A 107 -3.74 3.02 -4.41
CA CYS A 107 -3.90 2.37 -3.12
C CYS A 107 -2.52 2.07 -2.53
N TYR A 108 -2.26 2.61 -1.35
CA TYR A 108 -0.99 2.43 -0.64
C TYR A 108 -1.13 1.42 0.49
N LEU A 109 -0.13 0.54 0.64
CA LEU A 109 0.18 -0.17 1.89
C LEU A 109 1.45 0.45 2.47
N ILE A 110 1.34 1.08 3.63
CA ILE A 110 2.41 1.87 4.24
C ILE A 110 2.85 1.20 5.53
N GLY A 111 4.07 0.67 5.56
CA GLY A 111 4.64 0.05 6.75
C GLY A 111 5.04 1.06 7.82
N LEU A 112 4.56 0.87 9.05
CA LEU A 112 4.90 1.69 10.22
C LEU A 112 6.11 1.14 10.95
N LEU A 113 7.29 1.14 10.33
CA LEU A 113 8.52 0.65 10.93
C LEU A 113 8.79 1.31 12.28
N SER A 114 9.17 0.52 13.27
CA SER A 114 9.43 0.94 14.66
C SER A 114 8.20 1.39 15.43
N ARG A 115 7.00 1.02 14.99
CA ARG A 115 5.79 1.21 15.79
C ARG A 115 5.88 0.45 17.11
N GLU A 116 5.50 1.10 18.18
CA GLU A 116 5.37 0.52 19.53
C GLU A 116 4.03 -0.23 19.64
N LYS A 117 4.07 -1.52 19.97
CA LYS A 117 2.88 -2.41 19.99
C LYS A 117 1.81 -1.98 21.00
N ASP A 118 2.23 -1.37 22.10
CA ASP A 118 1.42 -1.01 23.25
C ASP A 118 0.90 0.44 23.22
N LYS A 119 1.21 1.18 22.13
CA LYS A 119 0.81 2.58 22.01
C LYS A 119 0.00 2.85 20.74
N ASP A 120 -0.83 3.88 20.81
CA ASP A 120 -1.40 4.46 19.59
C ASP A 120 -0.27 5.05 18.72
N PRO A 121 -0.26 4.78 17.40
CA PRO A 121 0.73 5.36 16.50
C PRO A 121 0.86 6.88 16.61
N ARG A 122 -0.24 7.59 16.85
CA ARG A 122 -0.23 9.07 17.01
C ARG A 122 0.46 9.54 18.29
N GLU A 123 0.65 8.63 19.26
CA GLU A 123 1.35 8.88 20.52
C GLU A 123 2.78 8.29 20.54
N SER A 124 3.23 7.74 19.41
CA SER A 124 4.55 7.15 19.31
C SER A 124 5.66 8.16 19.61
N ARG A 125 6.70 7.69 20.30
CA ARG A 125 7.95 8.46 20.47
C ARG A 125 8.69 8.66 19.14
N HIS A 126 8.49 7.75 18.17
CA HIS A 126 9.09 7.85 16.85
C HIS A 126 8.27 8.80 15.98
N SER A 127 8.85 9.94 15.63
CA SER A 127 8.17 10.99 14.87
C SER A 127 7.62 10.52 13.53
N MET A 128 8.32 9.60 12.85
CA MET A 128 7.88 9.05 11.57
C MET A 128 6.60 8.21 11.70
N VAL A 129 6.44 7.49 12.82
CA VAL A 129 5.18 6.77 13.11
C VAL A 129 4.10 7.76 13.51
N ARG A 130 4.44 8.70 14.43
CA ARG A 130 3.47 9.65 15.00
C ARG A 130 2.81 10.56 13.97
N TYR A 131 3.54 10.97 12.94
CA TYR A 131 3.05 11.93 11.95
C TYR A 131 2.54 11.28 10.65
N ALA A 132 2.60 9.96 10.48
CA ALA A 132 2.14 9.32 9.25
C ALA A 132 0.65 9.58 8.98
N GLU A 133 -0.22 9.31 9.96
CA GLU A 133 -1.66 9.59 9.82
C GLU A 133 -1.97 11.10 9.75
N PRO A 134 -1.41 11.98 10.62
CA PRO A 134 -1.60 13.42 10.48
C PRO A 134 -1.21 13.99 9.11
N LEU A 135 -0.20 13.44 8.46
CA LEU A 135 0.15 13.82 7.09
C LEU A 135 -0.96 13.42 6.12
N LEU A 136 -1.48 12.21 6.19
CA LEU A 136 -2.59 11.75 5.37
C LEU A 136 -3.86 12.57 5.62
N ASP A 137 -4.15 12.91 6.89
CA ASP A 137 -5.25 13.80 7.27
C ASP A 137 -5.11 15.18 6.60
N THR A 138 -3.91 15.75 6.63
CA THR A 138 -3.62 17.08 6.06
C THR A 138 -3.93 17.14 4.56
N PHE A 139 -3.69 16.05 3.84
CA PHE A 139 -3.97 15.94 2.41
C PHE A 139 -5.36 15.36 2.10
N GLY A 140 -6.18 15.07 3.11
CA GLY A 140 -7.51 14.48 2.93
C GLY A 140 -7.48 13.09 2.30
N VAL A 141 -6.40 12.33 2.52
CA VAL A 141 -6.24 10.95 2.05
C VAL A 141 -6.98 10.00 2.99
N PRO A 142 -8.03 9.31 2.54
CA PRO A 142 -8.68 8.29 3.36
C PRO A 142 -7.68 7.22 3.74
N HIS A 143 -7.66 6.85 5.03
CA HIS A 143 -6.75 5.83 5.50
C HIS A 143 -7.34 5.02 6.65
N ALA A 144 -6.79 3.82 6.86
CA ALA A 144 -7.07 2.97 8.01
C ALA A 144 -5.83 2.19 8.40
N ARG A 145 -5.86 1.60 9.58
CA ARG A 145 -4.79 0.74 10.08
C ARG A 145 -5.11 -0.72 9.80
N LEU A 146 -4.09 -1.49 9.42
CA LEU A 146 -4.10 -2.94 9.44
C LEU A 146 -3.41 -3.38 10.73
N GLU A 147 -4.21 -3.73 11.72
CA GLU A 147 -3.75 -4.05 13.08
C GLU A 147 -3.67 -5.55 13.34
N GLY A 148 -4.13 -6.36 12.40
CA GLY A 148 -4.12 -7.82 12.50
C GLY A 148 -4.68 -8.52 11.28
N PRO A 149 -4.69 -9.87 11.30
CA PRO A 149 -5.12 -10.68 10.15
C PRO A 149 -6.53 -10.36 9.64
N ASP A 150 -7.46 -10.05 10.53
CA ASP A 150 -8.85 -9.74 10.16
C ASP A 150 -8.98 -8.44 9.34
N ASP A 151 -7.99 -7.56 9.43
CA ASP A 151 -8.02 -6.26 8.76
C ASP A 151 -7.64 -6.33 7.28
N VAL A 152 -7.13 -7.46 6.79
CA VAL A 152 -6.80 -7.62 5.35
C VAL A 152 -8.02 -7.39 4.45
N ARG A 153 -9.24 -7.58 4.97
CA ARG A 153 -10.50 -7.23 4.31
C ARG A 153 -10.62 -5.75 3.92
N LEU A 154 -9.85 -4.88 4.55
CA LEU A 154 -9.80 -3.45 4.21
C LEU A 154 -9.02 -3.22 2.90
N ILE A 155 -8.13 -4.11 2.49
CA ILE A 155 -7.33 -3.94 1.26
C ILE A 155 -8.24 -3.76 0.03
N PRO A 156 -9.17 -4.68 -0.29
CA PRO A 156 -10.06 -4.47 -1.43
C PRO A 156 -11.00 -3.28 -1.25
N GLN A 157 -11.37 -2.91 -0.02
CA GLN A 157 -12.23 -1.76 0.25
C GLN A 157 -11.51 -0.45 -0.10
N TYR A 158 -10.27 -0.27 0.37
CA TYR A 158 -9.50 0.94 0.13
C TYR A 158 -8.99 1.03 -1.32
N TYR A 159 -8.71 -0.10 -1.94
CA TYR A 159 -8.43 -0.15 -3.37
C TYR A 159 -9.62 0.39 -4.19
N ARG A 160 -10.84 -0.10 -3.94
CA ARG A 160 -12.05 0.40 -4.62
C ARG A 160 -12.34 1.85 -4.26
N LEU A 161 -12.17 2.23 -2.99
CA LEU A 161 -12.33 3.61 -2.53
C LEU A 161 -11.43 4.57 -3.31
N SER A 162 -10.16 4.21 -3.55
CA SER A 162 -9.25 5.02 -4.36
C SER A 162 -9.78 5.21 -5.79
N ARG A 163 -10.33 4.15 -6.39
CA ARG A 163 -10.93 4.17 -7.73
C ARG A 163 -12.16 5.06 -7.80
N GLU A 164 -13.09 4.90 -6.86
CA GLU A 164 -14.34 5.67 -6.78
C GLU A 164 -14.08 7.16 -6.59
N ARG A 165 -13.14 7.51 -5.71
CA ARG A 165 -12.74 8.89 -5.44
C ARG A 165 -11.86 9.49 -6.53
N ARG A 166 -11.26 8.66 -7.39
CA ARG A 166 -10.23 9.05 -8.35
C ARG A 166 -9.09 9.80 -7.64
N GLY A 167 -8.51 9.14 -6.66
CA GLY A 167 -7.47 9.72 -5.83
C GLY A 167 -6.83 8.69 -4.89
N PRO A 168 -5.87 9.09 -4.06
CA PRO A 168 -5.16 8.16 -3.18
C PRO A 168 -6.06 7.65 -2.06
N ALA A 169 -5.77 6.42 -1.60
CA ALA A 169 -6.23 5.85 -0.35
C ALA A 169 -5.08 5.03 0.28
N ALA A 170 -5.00 4.97 1.60
CA ALA A 170 -3.86 4.36 2.29
C ALA A 170 -4.29 3.39 3.39
N LEU A 171 -3.52 2.32 3.52
CA LEU A 171 -3.58 1.38 4.64
C LEU A 171 -2.24 1.36 5.34
N LEU A 172 -2.25 1.59 6.65
CA LEU A 172 -1.04 1.60 7.46
C LEU A 172 -0.86 0.23 8.10
N VAL A 173 0.19 -0.48 7.70
CA VAL A 173 0.54 -1.80 8.24
C VAL A 173 1.19 -1.61 9.59
N GLY A 174 0.47 -1.98 10.66
CA GLY A 174 0.83 -1.64 12.03
C GLY A 174 2.08 -2.33 12.54
N LEU A 175 2.17 -3.65 12.41
CA LEU A 175 3.34 -4.43 12.80
C LEU A 175 4.01 -5.07 11.59
N GLU A 176 5.28 -5.47 11.75
CA GLU A 176 6.00 -6.21 10.70
C GLU A 176 5.21 -7.44 10.27
N THR A 177 5.14 -7.67 8.97
CA THR A 177 4.50 -8.88 8.41
C THR A 177 5.35 -10.13 8.66
N ILE A 178 4.71 -11.31 8.74
CA ILE A 178 5.35 -12.61 9.00
C ILE A 178 5.08 -13.63 7.90
#